data_bcc4c48e2b543dbf38221ed332541b0d
#
_entry.id   bcc4c48e2b543dbf38221ed332541b0d
#
_cell.length_a   1.000
_cell.length_b   1.000
_cell.length_c   1.000
_cell.angle_alpha   90.00
_cell.angle_beta   90.00
_cell.angle_gamma   90.00
#
_symmetry.space_group_name_H-M   'P 1'
#
loop_
_entity.id
_entity.type
_entity.pdbx_description
1 polymer ?
#
loop_
_entity_poly.entity_id
_entity_poly.type
_entity_poly.pdbx_seq_one_letter_code
_entity_poly.pdbx_strand_id
1 'polypeptide(L)'
;LNYDKCYSFELGDKKDENGTFIGRKRGERCPHCGCELIDILVIDGKDERFSFLGLDGIITASCCPNCVTFATDGISNRFTLDGKNEILEYEGMEENYYRDEEIESLVNNRFVVSEKERHVFYGAYGDDVNTIGGFASWVQDWEYRECPECGKKMKYLAQIHWDTIEDCAEGTLYIEICPECKIVTMFHQQT
;
A
#
# COMPACT_ATOMS: atom_id res chain seq x y z
N LEU A 1 -15.92 -5.73 4.83
CA LEU A 1 -14.47 -5.57 4.93
C LEU A 1 -13.83 -5.13 3.60
N ASN A 2 -14.61 -4.99 2.55
CA ASN A 2 -14.16 -4.55 1.23
C ASN A 2 -14.95 -3.31 0.81
N TYR A 3 -14.47 -2.65 -0.25
CA TYR A 3 -15.17 -1.57 -0.89
C TYR A 3 -15.91 -2.08 -2.13
N ASP A 4 -17.00 -1.45 -2.47
CA ASP A 4 -17.85 -1.78 -3.61
C ASP A 4 -17.44 -1.08 -4.91
N LYS A 5 -16.26 -0.44 -4.91
CA LYS A 5 -15.61 0.18 -6.05
C LYS A 5 -14.17 -0.26 -6.16
N CYS A 6 -13.67 -0.34 -7.38
CA CYS A 6 -12.31 -0.78 -7.68
C CYS A 6 -11.72 0.03 -8.84
N TYR A 7 -10.47 0.42 -8.69
CA TYR A 7 -9.65 1.01 -9.74
C TYR A 7 -8.32 0.28 -9.83
N SER A 8 -7.76 0.16 -11.03
CA SER A 8 -6.44 -0.43 -11.23
C SER A 8 -5.37 0.64 -11.40
N PHE A 9 -4.13 0.31 -11.05
CA PHE A 9 -2.96 1.06 -11.48
C PHE A 9 -2.41 0.43 -12.76
N GLU A 10 -2.03 1.28 -13.68
CA GLU A 10 -1.44 0.91 -14.97
C GLU A 10 -0.14 1.69 -15.16
N LEU A 11 0.83 1.11 -15.86
CA LEU A 11 2.03 1.84 -16.27
C LEU A 11 1.62 2.97 -17.21
N GLY A 12 2.07 4.18 -16.91
CA GLY A 12 1.79 5.38 -17.68
C GLY A 12 3.00 6.28 -17.79
N ASP A 13 2.90 7.27 -18.65
CA ASP A 13 4.00 8.23 -18.90
C ASP A 13 4.17 9.28 -17.79
N LYS A 14 3.20 9.40 -16.89
CA LYS A 14 3.18 10.40 -15.82
C LYS A 14 2.66 9.80 -14.51
N LYS A 15 3.12 10.33 -13.38
CA LYS A 15 2.43 10.15 -12.11
C LYS A 15 1.03 10.75 -12.20
N ASP A 16 0.08 10.17 -11.47
CA ASP A 16 -1.28 10.68 -11.42
C ASP A 16 -1.29 12.17 -11.02
N GLU A 17 -1.84 13.02 -11.87
CA GLU A 17 -1.92 14.47 -11.64
C GLU A 17 -2.78 14.81 -10.41
N ASN A 18 -3.67 13.89 -10.00
CA ASN A 18 -4.50 14.03 -8.80
C ASN A 18 -3.76 13.68 -7.51
N GLY A 19 -2.47 13.37 -7.57
CA GLY A 19 -1.64 13.09 -6.42
C GLY A 19 -1.78 11.68 -5.84
N THR A 20 -2.43 10.77 -6.57
CA THR A 20 -2.48 9.34 -6.22
C THR A 20 -1.39 8.60 -6.96
N PHE A 21 -0.47 7.95 -6.23
CA PHE A 21 0.69 7.28 -6.82
C PHE A 21 1.31 6.25 -5.90
N ILE A 22 2.12 5.36 -6.49
CA ILE A 22 2.95 4.38 -5.80
C ILE A 22 4.37 4.95 -5.66
N GLY A 23 4.91 4.91 -4.45
CA GLY A 23 6.30 5.19 -4.13
C GLY A 23 6.65 6.68 -3.97
N ARG A 24 6.93 7.07 -2.74
CA ARG A 24 7.50 8.38 -2.38
C ARG A 24 8.53 8.22 -1.27
N LYS A 25 9.73 8.78 -1.45
CA LYS A 25 10.75 8.81 -0.41
C LYS A 25 10.30 9.65 0.77
N ARG A 26 10.60 9.17 1.98
CA ARG A 26 10.36 9.92 3.22
C ARG A 26 11.57 10.73 3.68
N GLY A 27 12.78 10.37 3.22
CA GLY A 27 14.03 10.94 3.70
C GLY A 27 14.45 10.42 5.07
N GLU A 28 13.86 9.32 5.52
CA GLU A 28 14.14 8.66 6.80
C GLU A 28 14.61 7.24 6.54
N ARG A 29 15.41 6.70 7.45
CA ARG A 29 15.90 5.32 7.38
C ARG A 29 15.22 4.43 8.41
N CYS A 30 14.97 3.18 8.04
CA CYS A 30 14.46 2.17 8.96
C CYS A 30 15.41 1.99 10.15
N PRO A 31 14.91 2.09 11.39
CA PRO A 31 15.75 1.95 12.57
C PRO A 31 16.29 0.53 12.77
N HIS A 32 15.73 -0.47 12.09
CA HIS A 32 16.14 -1.88 12.18
C HIS A 32 17.19 -2.22 11.14
N CYS A 33 16.90 -2.05 9.85
CA CYS A 33 17.78 -2.51 8.76
C CYS A 33 18.48 -1.39 7.99
N GLY A 34 18.16 -0.12 8.25
CA GLY A 34 18.76 1.01 7.55
C GLY A 34 18.22 1.27 6.13
N CYS A 35 17.27 0.45 5.62
CA CYS A 35 16.61 0.69 4.34
C CYS A 35 15.88 2.03 4.36
N GLU A 36 15.81 2.73 3.23
CA GLU A 36 15.04 3.97 3.13
C GLU A 36 13.53 3.69 3.31
N LEU A 37 12.90 4.46 4.19
CA LEU A 37 11.45 4.39 4.41
C LEU A 37 10.73 5.10 3.26
N ILE A 38 9.61 4.52 2.84
CA ILE A 38 8.80 5.06 1.74
C ILE A 38 7.32 5.15 2.12
N ASP A 39 6.63 6.08 1.50
CA ASP A 39 5.19 5.99 1.33
C ASP A 39 4.95 5.10 0.11
N ILE A 40 4.60 3.84 0.35
CA ILE A 40 4.40 2.87 -0.73
C ILE A 40 3.17 3.21 -1.57
N LEU A 41 2.16 3.81 -0.97
CA LEU A 41 0.95 4.26 -1.61
C LEU A 41 0.53 5.61 -1.04
N VAL A 42 0.22 6.55 -1.94
CA VAL A 42 -0.40 7.83 -1.59
C VAL A 42 -1.70 7.95 -2.37
N ILE A 43 -2.80 8.27 -1.69
CA ILE A 43 -4.12 8.46 -2.29
C ILE A 43 -4.60 9.87 -1.98
N ASP A 44 -5.01 10.61 -3.00
CA ASP A 44 -5.75 11.85 -2.80
C ASP A 44 -7.25 11.53 -2.66
N GLY A 45 -7.74 11.51 -1.43
CA GLY A 45 -9.14 11.24 -1.13
C GLY A 45 -10.12 12.31 -1.62
N LYS A 46 -9.62 13.47 -2.12
CA LYS A 46 -10.43 14.49 -2.79
C LYS A 46 -10.73 14.16 -4.24
N ASP A 47 -9.99 13.24 -4.84
CA ASP A 47 -10.31 12.72 -6.16
C ASP A 47 -11.66 11.99 -6.11
N GLU A 48 -12.58 12.36 -6.98
CA GLU A 48 -13.94 11.80 -7.04
C GLU A 48 -13.94 10.28 -7.20
N ARG A 49 -12.91 9.72 -7.85
CA ARG A 49 -12.73 8.26 -8.00
C ARG A 49 -12.64 7.55 -6.63
N PHE A 50 -12.10 8.21 -5.62
CA PHE A 50 -11.88 7.66 -4.28
C PHE A 50 -12.89 8.13 -3.23
N SER A 51 -13.96 8.80 -3.64
CA SER A 51 -15.03 9.27 -2.73
C SER A 51 -15.63 8.15 -1.87
N PHE A 52 -15.57 6.90 -2.35
CA PHE A 52 -16.05 5.72 -1.62
C PHE A 52 -15.26 5.43 -0.32
N LEU A 53 -14.06 5.98 -0.18
CA LEU A 53 -13.26 5.84 1.04
C LEU A 53 -13.83 6.68 2.19
N GLY A 54 -14.61 7.73 1.88
CA GLY A 54 -15.19 8.63 2.88
C GLY A 54 -14.17 9.48 3.62
N LEU A 55 -12.99 9.71 3.03
CA LEU A 55 -11.87 10.45 3.60
C LEU A 55 -11.50 11.60 2.66
N ASP A 56 -11.65 12.84 3.13
CA ASP A 56 -11.38 14.06 2.37
C ASP A 56 -9.99 14.60 2.69
N GLY A 57 -8.98 14.04 2.05
CA GLY A 57 -7.58 14.43 2.23
C GLY A 57 -6.62 13.33 1.80
N ILE A 58 -5.34 13.49 2.14
CA ILE A 58 -4.28 12.58 1.73
C ILE A 58 -4.23 11.37 2.65
N ILE A 59 -4.29 10.18 2.07
CA ILE A 59 -4.12 8.90 2.75
C ILE A 59 -2.75 8.35 2.36
N THR A 60 -1.94 7.97 3.33
CA THR A 60 -0.61 7.42 3.08
C THR A 60 -0.45 6.05 3.73
N ALA A 61 0.11 5.11 2.97
CA ALA A 61 0.59 3.83 3.45
C ALA A 61 2.11 3.84 3.43
N SER A 62 2.74 3.80 4.60
CA SER A 62 4.18 4.04 4.77
C SER A 62 4.85 2.88 5.48
N CYS A 63 5.93 2.37 4.92
CA CYS A 63 6.64 1.23 5.49
C CYS A 63 8.13 1.24 5.15
N CYS A 64 8.85 0.30 5.77
CA CYS A 64 10.14 -0.17 5.30
C CYS A 64 9.89 -1.27 4.26
N PRO A 65 10.28 -1.11 2.99
CA PRO A 65 10.06 -2.13 1.97
C PRO A 65 10.79 -3.44 2.27
N ASN A 66 11.94 -3.38 2.94
CA ASN A 66 12.66 -4.57 3.35
C ASN A 66 11.96 -5.32 4.50
N CYS A 67 11.57 -4.62 5.55
CA CYS A 67 10.98 -5.27 6.73
C CYS A 67 9.55 -5.77 6.50
N VAL A 68 8.77 -5.11 5.64
CA VAL A 68 7.35 -5.45 5.44
C VAL A 68 7.15 -6.84 4.86
N THR A 69 8.14 -7.38 4.14
CA THR A 69 8.10 -8.74 3.58
C THR A 69 8.24 -9.83 4.63
N PHE A 70 8.74 -9.51 5.81
CA PHE A 70 9.04 -10.46 6.88
C PHE A 70 8.27 -10.17 8.18
N ALA A 71 7.66 -8.99 8.30
CA ALA A 71 6.93 -8.61 9.51
C ALA A 71 5.66 -9.45 9.66
N THR A 72 5.62 -10.34 10.65
CA THR A 72 4.50 -11.27 10.90
C THR A 72 3.18 -10.54 11.07
N ASP A 73 3.19 -9.45 11.84
CA ASP A 73 2.00 -8.63 12.08
C ASP A 73 1.81 -7.50 11.05
N GLY A 74 2.70 -7.46 10.05
CA GLY A 74 2.75 -6.37 9.09
C GLY A 74 3.34 -5.09 9.70
N ILE A 75 3.32 -4.01 8.92
CA ILE A 75 3.73 -2.68 9.36
C ILE A 75 2.54 -1.75 9.28
N SER A 76 2.27 -1.03 10.36
CA SER A 76 1.18 -0.07 10.44
C SER A 76 1.70 1.36 10.49
N ASN A 77 0.97 2.29 9.89
CA ASN A 77 1.16 3.71 10.11
C ASN A 77 -0.15 4.42 10.41
N ARG A 78 -0.07 5.44 11.25
CA ARG A 78 -1.15 6.40 11.48
C ARG A 78 -0.95 7.58 10.54
N PHE A 79 -1.97 7.96 9.80
CA PHE A 79 -1.93 9.10 8.88
C PHE A 79 -2.86 10.22 9.33
N THR A 80 -2.55 11.43 8.89
CA THR A 80 -3.43 12.60 8.99
C THR A 80 -3.80 13.05 7.58
N LEU A 81 -4.99 13.63 7.43
CA LEU A 81 -5.53 13.99 6.11
C LEU A 81 -4.79 15.16 5.42
N ASP A 82 -3.79 15.74 6.08
CA ASP A 82 -2.86 16.72 5.52
C ASP A 82 -1.59 16.08 4.90
N GLY A 83 -1.54 14.76 4.83
CA GLY A 83 -0.45 14.00 4.20
C GLY A 83 0.72 13.65 5.12
N LYS A 84 0.64 13.96 6.42
CA LYS A 84 1.62 13.50 7.40
C LYS A 84 1.25 12.11 7.89
N ASN A 85 2.27 11.36 8.33
CA ASN A 85 2.05 10.06 8.96
C ASN A 85 3.19 9.70 9.91
N GLU A 86 2.89 8.73 10.78
CA GLU A 86 3.81 8.14 11.72
C GLU A 86 3.76 6.62 11.56
N ILE A 87 4.89 6.00 11.27
CA ILE A 87 5.01 4.53 11.25
C ILE A 87 5.04 4.06 12.70
N LEU A 88 4.14 3.14 13.05
CA LEU A 88 4.06 2.56 14.38
C LEU A 88 5.21 1.56 14.60
N GLU A 89 5.47 1.18 15.85
CA GLU A 89 6.47 0.18 16.18
C GLU A 89 6.15 -1.16 15.48
N TYR A 90 7.17 -1.80 14.91
CA TYR A 90 7.06 -3.05 14.18
C TYR A 90 8.29 -3.94 14.40
N GLU A 91 8.13 -5.23 14.18
CA GLU A 91 9.24 -6.18 14.17
C GLU A 91 10.03 -6.00 12.87
N GLY A 92 11.29 -5.62 13.00
CA GLY A 92 12.17 -5.34 11.88
C GLY A 92 13.27 -6.39 11.71
N MET A 93 13.92 -6.36 10.55
CA MET A 93 15.07 -7.19 10.21
C MET A 93 16.36 -6.42 10.43
N GLU A 94 17.43 -7.13 10.82
CA GLU A 94 18.75 -6.52 10.93
C GLU A 94 19.43 -6.35 9.56
N GLU A 95 19.18 -7.27 8.62
CA GLU A 95 19.76 -7.24 7.27
C GLU A 95 18.88 -6.45 6.32
N ASN A 96 19.50 -5.61 5.49
CA ASN A 96 18.86 -4.89 4.41
C ASN A 96 19.21 -5.56 3.06
N TYR A 97 18.20 -6.12 2.39
CA TYR A 97 18.33 -6.75 1.08
C TYR A 97 18.10 -5.80 -0.09
N TYR A 98 17.66 -4.56 0.19
CA TYR A 98 17.35 -3.55 -0.83
C TYR A 98 18.49 -2.55 -0.97
N ARG A 99 18.89 -2.30 -2.21
CA ARG A 99 19.81 -1.23 -2.55
C ARG A 99 19.06 0.08 -2.74
N ASP A 100 19.73 1.19 -2.51
CA ASP A 100 19.12 2.52 -2.69
C ASP A 100 18.64 2.75 -4.13
N GLU A 101 19.31 2.17 -5.13
CA GLU A 101 18.93 2.26 -6.54
C GLU A 101 17.59 1.57 -6.83
N GLU A 102 17.27 0.48 -6.13
CA GLU A 102 15.98 -0.23 -6.26
C GLU A 102 14.85 0.62 -5.70
N ILE A 103 15.08 1.26 -4.57
CA ILE A 103 14.12 2.21 -3.98
C ILE A 103 13.92 3.42 -4.91
N GLU A 104 14.99 3.93 -5.53
CA GLU A 104 14.88 5.01 -6.52
C GLU A 104 14.09 4.58 -7.76
N SER A 105 14.29 3.37 -8.23
CA SER A 105 13.54 2.82 -9.36
C SER A 105 12.05 2.76 -9.04
N LEU A 106 11.68 2.26 -7.86
CA LEU A 106 10.28 2.23 -7.41
C LEU A 106 9.68 3.64 -7.36
N VAL A 107 10.39 4.60 -6.75
CA VAL A 107 9.91 5.98 -6.62
C VAL A 107 9.75 6.67 -7.98
N ASN A 108 10.58 6.30 -8.95
CA ASN A 108 10.54 6.85 -10.30
C ASN A 108 9.53 6.13 -11.21
N ASN A 109 9.03 4.96 -10.82
CA ASN A 109 7.99 4.27 -11.56
C ASN A 109 6.74 5.14 -11.67
N ARG A 110 6.13 5.10 -12.85
CA ARG A 110 5.00 5.95 -13.19
C ARG A 110 3.75 5.09 -13.30
N PHE A 111 2.98 5.05 -12.23
CA PHE A 111 1.70 4.38 -12.23
C PHE A 111 0.57 5.42 -12.27
N VAL A 112 -0.37 5.22 -13.19
CA VAL A 112 -1.59 6.01 -13.32
C VAL A 112 -2.77 5.16 -12.88
N VAL A 113 -3.67 5.77 -12.13
CA VAL A 113 -4.93 5.12 -11.77
C VAL A 113 -5.85 5.12 -12.98
N SER A 114 -6.52 3.99 -13.24
CA SER A 114 -7.49 3.87 -14.34
C SER A 114 -8.56 4.94 -14.25
N GLU A 115 -8.93 5.53 -15.41
CA GLU A 115 -10.01 6.52 -15.48
C GLU A 115 -11.37 5.90 -15.16
N LYS A 116 -11.55 4.64 -15.55
CA LYS A 116 -12.79 3.90 -15.38
C LYS A 116 -12.71 2.96 -14.21
N GLU A 117 -13.80 2.91 -13.47
CA GLU A 117 -14.04 1.88 -12.47
C GLU A 117 -13.90 0.48 -13.07
N ARG A 118 -13.27 -0.43 -12.35
CA ARG A 118 -13.17 -1.84 -12.68
C ARG A 118 -14.22 -2.65 -11.92
N HIS A 119 -14.47 -3.86 -12.36
CA HIS A 119 -15.30 -4.78 -11.58
C HIS A 119 -14.67 -5.00 -10.20
N VAL A 120 -15.47 -5.00 -9.14
CA VAL A 120 -14.97 -5.08 -7.75
C VAL A 120 -14.14 -6.32 -7.44
N PHE A 121 -14.36 -7.41 -8.18
CA PHE A 121 -13.58 -8.64 -8.09
C PHE A 121 -12.39 -8.69 -9.06
N TYR A 122 -12.02 -7.57 -9.68
CA TYR A 122 -10.97 -7.54 -10.69
C TYR A 122 -9.65 -8.14 -10.19
N GLY A 123 -9.19 -7.72 -9.03
CA GLY A 123 -8.01 -8.30 -8.38
C GLY A 123 -8.21 -9.71 -7.86
N ALA A 124 -9.44 -10.13 -7.54
CA ALA A 124 -9.73 -11.41 -6.90
C ALA A 124 -9.64 -12.63 -7.84
N TYR A 125 -9.47 -12.43 -9.13
CA TYR A 125 -9.43 -13.52 -10.12
C TYR A 125 -8.02 -13.92 -10.55
N GLY A 126 -7.01 -13.63 -9.73
CA GLY A 126 -5.67 -14.19 -9.90
C GLY A 126 -4.80 -13.46 -10.91
N ASP A 127 -5.17 -12.27 -11.32
CA ASP A 127 -4.30 -11.42 -12.11
C ASP A 127 -3.34 -10.66 -11.20
N ASP A 128 -2.08 -10.59 -11.60
CA ASP A 128 -1.02 -9.81 -10.95
C ASP A 128 -1.24 -8.32 -11.20
N VAL A 129 -2.24 -7.75 -10.53
CA VAL A 129 -2.69 -6.38 -10.76
C VAL A 129 -2.62 -5.54 -9.49
N ASN A 130 -2.22 -4.29 -9.66
CA ASN A 130 -2.26 -3.29 -8.62
C ASN A 130 -3.65 -2.63 -8.60
N THR A 131 -4.34 -2.69 -7.47
CA THR A 131 -5.70 -2.16 -7.34
C THR A 131 -5.90 -1.33 -6.09
N ILE A 132 -6.84 -0.39 -6.15
CA ILE A 132 -7.42 0.32 -5.00
C ILE A 132 -8.90 -0.03 -4.92
N GLY A 133 -9.36 -0.44 -3.73
CA GLY A 133 -10.72 -0.89 -3.48
C GLY A 133 -11.03 -2.27 -4.07
N GLY A 134 -12.28 -2.66 -4.03
CA GLY A 134 -12.72 -3.98 -4.47
C GLY A 134 -12.28 -5.11 -3.54
N PHE A 135 -11.98 -6.25 -4.12
CA PHE A 135 -11.58 -7.48 -3.42
C PHE A 135 -10.14 -7.83 -3.73
N ALA A 136 -9.42 -8.32 -2.73
CA ALA A 136 -8.06 -8.78 -2.88
C ALA A 136 -7.98 -10.10 -3.66
N SER A 137 -6.90 -10.25 -4.43
CA SER A 137 -6.45 -11.54 -4.96
C SER A 137 -5.47 -12.16 -3.95
N TRP A 138 -6.01 -12.92 -3.00
CA TRP A 138 -5.20 -13.50 -1.94
C TRP A 138 -4.25 -14.57 -2.48
N VAL A 139 -2.95 -14.39 -2.23
CA VAL A 139 -1.91 -15.37 -2.60
C VAL A 139 -1.96 -16.60 -1.70
N GLN A 140 -2.28 -16.39 -0.43
CA GLN A 140 -2.47 -17.43 0.58
C GLN A 140 -3.92 -17.40 1.06
N ASP A 141 -4.14 -17.59 2.35
CA ASP A 141 -5.46 -17.46 2.93
C ASP A 141 -5.91 -16.00 3.01
N TRP A 142 -7.22 -15.79 2.92
CA TRP A 142 -7.80 -14.47 3.13
C TRP A 142 -7.57 -14.02 4.57
N GLU A 143 -7.05 -12.80 4.72
CA GLU A 143 -6.60 -12.29 6.00
C GLU A 143 -7.01 -10.83 6.17
N TYR A 144 -7.83 -10.55 7.18
CA TYR A 144 -8.16 -9.18 7.57
C TYR A 144 -7.56 -8.92 8.95
N ARG A 145 -6.63 -7.97 9.00
CA ARG A 145 -5.92 -7.56 10.21
C ARG A 145 -6.86 -6.85 11.17
N GLU A 146 -6.47 -6.82 12.43
CA GLU A 146 -7.12 -6.01 13.44
C GLU A 146 -6.40 -4.67 13.56
N CYS A 147 -7.18 -3.60 13.65
CA CYS A 147 -6.63 -2.28 13.87
C CYS A 147 -5.89 -2.24 15.22
N PRO A 148 -4.61 -1.86 15.26
CA PRO A 148 -3.85 -1.84 16.51
C PRO A 148 -4.36 -0.85 17.56
N GLU A 149 -5.21 0.11 17.15
CA GLU A 149 -5.80 1.09 18.06
C GLU A 149 -7.14 0.62 18.65
N CYS A 150 -8.06 0.13 17.80
CA CYS A 150 -9.44 -0.17 18.25
C CYS A 150 -9.81 -1.65 18.23
N GLY A 151 -8.93 -2.52 17.74
CA GLY A 151 -9.15 -3.97 17.66
C GLY A 151 -10.22 -4.42 16.65
N LYS A 152 -10.83 -3.51 15.91
CA LYS A 152 -11.79 -3.88 14.86
C LYS A 152 -11.06 -4.40 13.63
N LYS A 153 -11.70 -5.33 12.91
CA LYS A 153 -11.21 -5.78 11.60
C LYS A 153 -11.12 -4.61 10.63
N MET A 154 -9.96 -4.49 9.98
CA MET A 154 -9.70 -3.46 9.00
C MET A 154 -10.38 -3.80 7.67
N LYS A 155 -10.50 -2.79 6.80
CA LYS A 155 -11.01 -2.97 5.45
C LYS A 155 -9.84 -3.10 4.48
N TYR A 156 -9.97 -3.99 3.51
CA TYR A 156 -9.06 -4.04 2.37
C TYR A 156 -9.10 -2.70 1.62
N LEU A 157 -7.94 -2.10 1.43
CA LEU A 157 -7.79 -0.82 0.72
C LEU A 157 -7.19 -1.01 -0.67
N ALA A 158 -6.08 -1.73 -0.75
CA ALA A 158 -5.31 -1.86 -1.98
C ALA A 158 -4.43 -3.12 -1.97
N GLN A 159 -3.98 -3.52 -3.15
CA GLN A 159 -2.90 -4.47 -3.32
C GLN A 159 -1.89 -3.95 -4.32
N ILE A 160 -0.62 -4.27 -4.08
CA ILE A 160 0.49 -3.99 -4.97
C ILE A 160 1.25 -5.29 -5.18
N HIS A 161 1.29 -5.75 -6.41
CA HIS A 161 2.08 -6.92 -6.79
C HIS A 161 3.57 -6.63 -6.57
N TRP A 162 4.30 -7.56 -5.95
CA TRP A 162 5.65 -7.25 -5.48
C TRP A 162 6.67 -7.06 -6.59
N ASP A 163 6.44 -7.60 -7.79
CA ASP A 163 7.25 -7.32 -8.97
C ASP A 163 7.22 -5.84 -9.41
N THR A 164 6.18 -5.09 -8.99
CA THR A 164 6.09 -3.64 -9.17
C THR A 164 7.17 -2.90 -8.38
N ILE A 165 7.63 -3.50 -7.29
CA ILE A 165 8.58 -2.93 -6.34
C ILE A 165 9.98 -3.43 -6.60
N GLU A 166 10.12 -4.72 -6.88
CA GLU A 166 11.39 -5.39 -7.13
C GLU A 166 11.23 -6.33 -8.33
N ASP A 167 12.05 -6.15 -9.35
CA ASP A 167 12.02 -6.97 -10.57
C ASP A 167 12.11 -8.47 -10.26
N CYS A 168 11.22 -9.24 -10.84
CA CYS A 168 11.14 -10.70 -10.67
C CYS A 168 10.81 -11.17 -9.23
N ALA A 169 10.35 -10.29 -8.35
CA ALA A 169 9.93 -10.69 -7.03
C ALA A 169 8.53 -11.32 -7.05
N GLU A 170 8.29 -12.21 -6.11
CA GLU A 170 7.03 -12.91 -5.96
C GLU A 170 6.18 -12.31 -4.83
N GLY A 171 4.89 -12.54 -4.91
CA GLY A 171 3.94 -12.18 -3.87
C GLY A 171 3.26 -10.84 -4.07
N THR A 172 2.46 -10.50 -3.09
CA THR A 172 1.62 -9.30 -3.11
C THR A 172 1.63 -8.61 -1.76
N LEU A 173 1.80 -7.30 -1.78
CA LEU A 173 1.59 -6.45 -0.62
C LEU A 173 0.12 -6.08 -0.54
N TYR A 174 -0.51 -6.42 0.58
CA TYR A 174 -1.86 -6.01 0.91
C TYR A 174 -1.82 -4.81 1.83
N ILE A 175 -2.73 -3.88 1.57
CA ILE A 175 -2.89 -2.65 2.34
C ILE A 175 -4.32 -2.63 2.85
N GLU A 176 -4.46 -2.56 4.16
CA GLU A 176 -5.75 -2.46 4.84
C GLU A 176 -5.86 -1.15 5.61
N ILE A 177 -7.09 -0.70 5.82
CA ILE A 177 -7.36 0.59 6.45
C ILE A 177 -8.42 0.48 7.56
N CYS A 178 -8.17 1.18 8.65
CA CYS A 178 -9.19 1.57 9.62
C CYS A 178 -9.49 3.07 9.44
N PRO A 179 -10.58 3.44 8.76
CA PRO A 179 -10.88 4.85 8.49
C PRO A 179 -11.16 5.65 9.76
N GLU A 180 -11.73 5.01 10.78
CA GLU A 180 -12.06 5.63 12.07
C GLU A 180 -10.79 6.07 12.81
N CYS A 181 -9.79 5.19 12.90
CA CYS A 181 -8.53 5.46 13.58
C CYS A 181 -7.48 6.14 12.69
N LYS A 182 -7.73 6.24 11.38
CA LYS A 182 -6.77 6.69 10.37
C LYS A 182 -5.45 5.91 10.43
N ILE A 183 -5.58 4.59 10.48
CA ILE A 183 -4.47 3.65 10.47
C ILE A 183 -4.56 2.79 9.22
N VAL A 184 -3.43 2.62 8.55
CA VAL A 184 -3.24 1.61 7.51
C VAL A 184 -2.25 0.56 8.00
N THR A 185 -2.46 -0.68 7.58
CA THR A 185 -1.56 -1.80 7.85
C THR A 185 -1.20 -2.46 6.53
N MET A 186 0.08 -2.69 6.33
CA MET A 186 0.64 -3.34 5.16
C MET A 186 1.24 -4.68 5.57
N PHE A 187 0.97 -5.72 4.80
CA PHE A 187 1.57 -7.04 4.98
C PHE A 187 1.72 -7.75 3.64
N HIS A 188 2.69 -8.64 3.58
CA HIS A 188 3.05 -9.34 2.36
C HIS A 188 2.66 -10.81 2.44
N GLN A 189 2.14 -11.35 1.33
CA GLN A 189 1.95 -12.80 1.15
C GLN A 189 2.71 -13.25 -0.10
N GLN A 190 3.37 -14.39 0.00
CA GLN A 190 4.04 -15.08 -1.12
C GLN A 190 3.83 -16.58 -1.03
N THR A 191 4.01 -17.28 -2.14
CA THR A 191 3.93 -18.76 -2.21
C THR A 191 5.21 -19.41 -1.72
#